data_5d9f9b9e06d59315b29eccf321047622
#
_entry.id   5d9f9b9e06d59315b29eccf321047622
#
_cell.length_a   1.000
_cell.length_b   1.000
_cell.length_c   1.000
_cell.angle_alpha   90.00
_cell.angle_beta   90.00
_cell.angle_gamma   90.00
#
_symmetry.space_group_name_H-M   'P 1'
#
loop_
_entity.id
_entity.type
_entity.pdbx_description
1 polymer ?
#
loop_
_entity_poly.entity_id
_entity_poly.type
_entity_poly.pdbx_seq_one_letter_code
_entity_poly.pdbx_strand_id
1 'polypeptide(L)'
;RQVLAEAAHRFADGRHTVLFVDEVHRFNKAQQDAFLPHIERGTILFVGATTENPSFELNSALLSRCRVHVMEAVSADDIVAALRRALDDETHGLGGRGLSIASEQLQLIATAADGDVRRGLTLLEIAVELAGEGGAITNGILEQVLADRTRRFDKGGEQFYDQISALHKSVRSSNPDAALYWLARMLDGGCDPLYL
;
A
#
# COMPACT_ATOMS: atom_id res chain seq x y z
N ARG A 1 21.59 3.52 -13.77
CA ARG A 1 23.01 3.84 -14.07
C ARG A 1 23.19 5.33 -14.36
N GLN A 2 22.38 5.93 -15.21
CA GLN A 2 22.48 7.36 -15.54
C GLN A 2 22.33 8.23 -14.29
N VAL A 3 21.31 8.01 -13.46
CA VAL A 3 21.07 8.76 -12.22
C VAL A 3 22.27 8.68 -11.25
N LEU A 4 22.93 7.53 -11.15
CA LEU A 4 24.12 7.35 -10.29
C LEU A 4 25.33 8.12 -10.84
N ALA A 5 25.51 8.17 -12.17
CA ALA A 5 26.55 8.98 -12.80
C ALA A 5 26.31 10.49 -12.58
N GLU A 6 25.06 10.95 -12.74
CA GLU A 6 24.70 12.34 -12.42
C GLU A 6 24.92 12.69 -10.95
N ALA A 7 24.57 11.77 -10.02
CA ALA A 7 24.84 11.96 -8.60
C ALA A 7 26.34 12.11 -8.31
N ALA A 8 27.18 11.33 -9.00
CA ALA A 8 28.64 11.43 -8.87
C ALA A 8 29.17 12.78 -9.37
N HIS A 9 28.65 13.30 -10.48
CA HIS A 9 29.01 14.65 -10.95
C HIS A 9 28.58 15.74 -9.96
N ARG A 10 27.33 15.67 -9.46
CA ARG A 10 26.85 16.64 -8.46
C ARG A 10 27.68 16.60 -7.16
N PHE A 11 28.10 15.42 -6.76
CA PHE A 11 28.94 15.24 -5.57
C PHE A 11 30.32 15.89 -5.73
N ALA A 12 30.92 15.80 -6.94
CA ALA A 12 32.17 16.50 -7.25
C ALA A 12 32.05 18.04 -7.14
N ASP A 13 30.83 18.57 -7.42
CA ASP A 13 30.48 19.99 -7.23
C ASP A 13 30.04 20.33 -5.79
N GLY A 14 30.22 19.42 -4.83
CA GLY A 14 29.85 19.63 -3.42
C GLY A 14 28.36 19.49 -3.14
N ARG A 15 27.55 18.93 -4.05
CA ARG A 15 26.11 18.75 -3.88
C ARG A 15 25.76 17.28 -3.58
N HIS A 16 25.04 17.05 -2.50
CA HIS A 16 24.54 15.73 -2.14
C HIS A 16 23.24 15.38 -2.88
N THR A 17 23.08 14.11 -3.21
CA THR A 17 21.88 13.60 -3.88
C THR A 17 21.17 12.60 -2.97
N VAL A 18 19.87 12.83 -2.72
CA VAL A 18 19.00 11.82 -2.12
C VAL A 18 18.43 10.97 -3.25
N LEU A 19 18.68 9.67 -3.21
CA LEU A 19 18.13 8.71 -4.15
C LEU A 19 17.02 7.91 -3.46
N PHE A 20 15.78 8.21 -3.81
CA PHE A 20 14.62 7.42 -3.39
C PHE A 20 14.35 6.33 -4.42
N VAL A 21 14.26 5.08 -3.96
CA VAL A 21 13.96 3.90 -4.78
C VAL A 21 12.73 3.21 -4.21
N ASP A 22 11.60 3.36 -4.90
CA ASP A 22 10.38 2.67 -4.55
C ASP A 22 10.43 1.23 -5.05
N GLU A 23 9.79 0.31 -4.31
CA GLU A 23 9.74 -1.12 -4.61
C GLU A 23 11.13 -1.71 -4.88
N VAL A 24 12.09 -1.42 -4.01
CA VAL A 24 13.50 -1.77 -4.19
C VAL A 24 13.74 -3.29 -4.34
N HIS A 25 12.83 -4.13 -3.85
CA HIS A 25 12.87 -5.59 -4.01
C HIS A 25 12.76 -6.03 -5.48
N ARG A 26 12.21 -5.19 -6.37
CA ARG A 26 12.14 -5.49 -7.81
C ARG A 26 13.48 -5.41 -8.53
N PHE A 27 14.49 -4.85 -7.88
CA PHE A 27 15.85 -4.83 -8.40
C PHE A 27 16.54 -6.15 -8.10
N ASN A 28 17.13 -6.77 -9.12
CA ASN A 28 17.94 -7.96 -8.93
C ASN A 28 19.23 -7.66 -8.13
N LYS A 29 19.89 -8.69 -7.64
CA LYS A 29 21.08 -8.55 -6.79
C LYS A 29 22.17 -7.68 -7.41
N ALA A 30 22.47 -7.85 -8.72
CA ALA A 30 23.47 -7.04 -9.41
C ALA A 30 23.07 -5.56 -9.55
N GLN A 31 21.77 -5.28 -9.65
CA GLN A 31 21.26 -3.91 -9.65
C GLN A 31 21.33 -3.28 -8.25
N GLN A 32 21.03 -4.07 -7.20
CA GLN A 32 21.19 -3.63 -5.81
C GLN A 32 22.67 -3.34 -5.48
N ASP A 33 23.59 -4.19 -5.95
CA ASP A 33 25.04 -4.00 -5.76
C ASP A 33 25.55 -2.71 -6.41
N ALA A 34 24.91 -2.25 -7.48
CA ALA A 34 25.30 -1.00 -8.14
C ALA A 34 25.15 0.25 -7.24
N PHE A 35 24.32 0.19 -6.19
CA PHE A 35 24.18 1.29 -5.23
C PHE A 35 25.34 1.36 -4.22
N LEU A 36 25.95 0.21 -3.89
CA LEU A 36 26.92 0.09 -2.81
C LEU A 36 28.10 1.07 -2.90
N PRO A 37 28.81 1.22 -4.03
CA PRO A 37 29.93 2.14 -4.13
C PRO A 37 29.53 3.60 -3.90
N HIS A 38 28.28 3.95 -4.25
CA HIS A 38 27.77 5.31 -4.12
C HIS A 38 27.32 5.61 -2.69
N ILE A 39 26.76 4.61 -1.99
CA ILE A 39 26.40 4.71 -0.57
C ILE A 39 27.69 4.83 0.27
N GLU A 40 28.69 3.96 0.03
CA GLU A 40 29.94 3.94 0.77
C GLU A 40 30.74 5.23 0.64
N ARG A 41 30.73 5.84 -0.55
CA ARG A 41 31.43 7.12 -0.79
C ARG A 41 30.63 8.34 -0.33
N GLY A 42 29.38 8.16 0.13
CA GLY A 42 28.49 9.27 0.45
C GLY A 42 28.01 10.07 -0.78
N THR A 43 28.20 9.53 -2.00
CA THR A 43 27.75 10.15 -3.25
C THR A 43 26.23 10.29 -3.30
N ILE A 44 25.52 9.33 -2.69
CA ILE A 44 24.09 9.34 -2.52
C ILE A 44 23.71 9.08 -1.07
N LEU A 45 22.64 9.73 -0.61
CA LEU A 45 21.84 9.28 0.53
C LEU A 45 20.74 8.36 -0.04
N PHE A 46 20.85 7.07 0.23
CA PHE A 46 19.93 6.08 -0.30
C PHE A 46 18.71 5.92 0.62
N VAL A 47 17.51 5.98 0.04
CA VAL A 47 16.25 5.69 0.70
C VAL A 47 15.51 4.65 -0.15
N GLY A 48 15.41 3.42 0.33
CA GLY A 48 14.65 2.35 -0.33
C GLY A 48 13.32 2.11 0.36
N ALA A 49 12.24 1.97 -0.41
CA ALA A 49 10.95 1.52 0.07
C ALA A 49 10.63 0.14 -0.49
N THR A 50 9.98 -0.71 0.31
CA THR A 50 9.55 -2.05 -0.11
C THR A 50 8.33 -2.49 0.70
N THR A 51 7.43 -3.22 0.07
CA THR A 51 6.31 -3.91 0.71
C THR A 51 6.71 -5.30 1.22
N GLU A 52 7.87 -5.82 0.80
CA GLU A 52 8.37 -7.14 1.16
C GLU A 52 9.32 -7.08 2.35
N ASN A 53 9.53 -8.24 3.00
CA ASN A 53 10.51 -8.32 4.08
C ASN A 53 11.94 -8.11 3.55
N PRO A 54 12.61 -7.00 3.92
CA PRO A 54 13.91 -6.65 3.36
C PRO A 54 15.00 -7.70 3.63
N SER A 55 14.86 -8.50 4.69
CA SER A 55 15.84 -9.54 5.02
C SER A 55 15.86 -10.70 4.02
N PHE A 56 14.78 -10.90 3.27
CA PHE A 56 14.71 -11.94 2.24
C PHE A 56 14.99 -11.42 0.83
N GLU A 57 14.57 -10.18 0.55
CA GLU A 57 14.56 -9.63 -0.79
C GLU A 57 15.79 -8.77 -1.11
N LEU A 58 16.40 -8.17 -0.09
CA LEU A 58 17.57 -7.33 -0.30
C LEU A 58 18.86 -8.08 0.01
N ASN A 59 19.93 -7.73 -0.69
CA ASN A 59 21.22 -8.31 -0.38
C ASN A 59 21.74 -7.81 0.98
N SER A 60 22.49 -8.66 1.67
CA SER A 60 23.02 -8.39 2.99
C SER A 60 23.99 -7.21 3.01
N ALA A 61 24.68 -6.98 1.89
CA ALA A 61 25.61 -5.87 1.76
C ALA A 61 24.89 -4.52 1.73
N LEU A 62 23.72 -4.43 1.09
CA LEU A 62 22.89 -3.23 1.09
C LEU A 62 22.28 -3.02 2.48
N LEU A 63 21.71 -4.07 3.08
CA LEU A 63 21.08 -4.00 4.40
C LEU A 63 22.06 -3.57 5.49
N SER A 64 23.31 -4.05 5.45
CA SER A 64 24.32 -3.68 6.45
C SER A 64 24.71 -2.21 6.43
N ARG A 65 24.36 -1.48 5.36
CA ARG A 65 24.63 -0.05 5.17
C ARG A 65 23.40 0.83 5.30
N CYS A 66 22.24 0.21 5.53
CA CYS A 66 20.97 0.91 5.67
C CYS A 66 20.38 0.68 7.06
N ARG A 67 19.63 1.66 7.54
CA ARG A 67 18.78 1.48 8.71
C ARG A 67 17.38 1.11 8.23
N VAL A 68 16.84 -0.01 8.74
CA VAL A 68 15.48 -0.44 8.43
C VAL A 68 14.52 0.26 9.39
N HIS A 69 13.47 0.85 8.81
CA HIS A 69 12.32 1.39 9.52
C HIS A 69 11.08 0.66 9.05
N VAL A 70 10.38 0.03 9.99
CA VAL A 70 9.09 -0.60 9.71
C VAL A 70 8.02 0.48 9.77
N MET A 71 7.22 0.59 8.71
CA MET A 71 6.08 1.51 8.66
C MET A 71 4.84 0.78 9.17
N GLU A 72 4.10 1.45 10.03
CA GLU A 72 2.82 0.94 10.53
C GLU A 72 1.67 1.40 9.62
N ALA A 73 0.56 0.65 9.65
CA ALA A 73 -0.67 1.05 8.98
C ALA A 73 -1.15 2.41 9.51
N VAL A 74 -1.68 3.26 8.64
CA VAL A 74 -2.19 4.57 9.03
C VAL A 74 -3.48 4.40 9.85
N SER A 75 -3.61 5.15 10.95
CA SER A 75 -4.81 5.06 11.79
C SER A 75 -6.07 5.52 11.04
N ALA A 76 -7.24 5.00 11.43
CA ALA A 76 -8.50 5.42 10.82
C ALA A 76 -8.74 6.94 10.98
N ASP A 77 -8.34 7.51 12.10
CA ASP A 77 -8.49 8.95 12.37
C ASP A 77 -7.59 9.81 11.44
N ASP A 78 -6.36 9.36 11.19
CA ASP A 78 -5.46 10.02 10.24
C ASP A 78 -5.97 9.89 8.79
N ILE A 79 -6.57 8.75 8.45
CA ILE A 79 -7.24 8.58 7.15
C ILE A 79 -8.41 9.55 7.03
N VAL A 80 -9.27 9.66 8.05
CA VAL A 80 -10.36 10.65 8.06
C VAL A 80 -9.82 12.07 7.87
N ALA A 81 -8.72 12.42 8.52
CA ALA A 81 -8.08 13.72 8.34
C ALA A 81 -7.60 13.94 6.89
N ALA A 82 -7.03 12.90 6.26
CA ALA A 82 -6.63 12.96 4.86
C ALA A 82 -7.83 13.09 3.90
N LEU A 83 -8.94 12.37 4.15
CA LEU A 83 -10.17 12.46 3.38
C LEU A 83 -10.81 13.86 3.49
N ARG A 84 -10.83 14.46 4.69
CA ARG A 84 -11.30 15.84 4.90
C ARG A 84 -10.47 16.84 4.10
N ARG A 85 -9.12 16.73 4.16
CA ARG A 85 -8.26 17.58 3.35
C ARG A 85 -8.56 17.49 1.87
N ALA A 86 -8.81 16.28 1.36
CA ALA A 86 -9.17 16.08 -0.06
C ALA A 86 -10.51 16.73 -0.41
N LEU A 87 -11.47 16.74 0.52
CA LEU A 87 -12.78 17.40 0.34
C LEU A 87 -12.70 18.92 0.44
N ASP A 88 -11.75 19.47 1.20
CA ASP A 88 -11.59 20.91 1.40
C ASP A 88 -10.67 21.56 0.35
N ASP A 89 -9.77 20.82 -0.29
CA ASP A 89 -8.82 21.33 -1.28
C ASP A 89 -9.53 21.60 -2.62
N GLU A 90 -9.68 22.89 -2.94
CA GLU A 90 -10.30 23.34 -4.19
C GLU A 90 -9.38 23.20 -5.42
N THR A 91 -8.06 23.13 -5.20
CA THR A 91 -7.07 23.18 -6.28
C THR A 91 -6.68 21.78 -6.77
N HIS A 92 -6.44 20.85 -5.84
CA HIS A 92 -5.94 19.51 -6.13
C HIS A 92 -6.86 18.42 -5.61
N GLY A 93 -7.98 18.78 -4.95
CA GLY A 93 -8.93 17.88 -4.33
C GLY A 93 -10.34 17.99 -4.93
N LEU A 94 -11.33 17.83 -4.06
CA LEU A 94 -12.75 17.75 -4.39
C LEU A 94 -13.56 18.98 -3.92
N GLY A 95 -12.90 20.00 -3.31
CA GLY A 95 -13.53 21.11 -2.61
C GLY A 95 -14.46 21.97 -3.47
N GLY A 96 -14.21 22.06 -4.80
CA GLY A 96 -15.07 22.84 -5.71
C GLY A 96 -16.40 22.19 -6.08
N ARG A 97 -16.71 20.98 -5.60
CA ARG A 97 -17.88 20.20 -6.05
C ARG A 97 -19.13 20.36 -5.20
N GLY A 98 -19.08 21.14 -4.10
CA GLY A 98 -20.23 21.41 -3.23
C GLY A 98 -20.81 20.17 -2.52
N LEU A 99 -19.97 19.20 -2.23
CA LEU A 99 -20.35 17.91 -1.67
C LEU A 99 -20.67 18.01 -0.17
N SER A 100 -21.60 17.16 0.29
CA SER A 100 -21.85 16.96 1.72
C SER A 100 -21.62 15.52 2.13
N ILE A 101 -20.88 15.32 3.23
CA ILE A 101 -20.60 14.02 3.84
C ILE A 101 -20.58 14.15 5.36
N ALA A 102 -21.22 13.23 6.05
CA ALA A 102 -21.19 13.21 7.52
C ALA A 102 -19.89 12.55 8.05
N SER A 103 -19.56 12.85 9.29
CA SER A 103 -18.34 12.30 9.93
C SER A 103 -18.37 10.78 10.05
N GLU A 104 -19.55 10.19 10.30
CA GLU A 104 -19.74 8.74 10.36
C GLU A 104 -19.43 8.07 9.03
N GLN A 105 -19.76 8.69 7.92
CA GLN A 105 -19.49 8.19 6.57
C GLN A 105 -18.00 8.22 6.23
N LEU A 106 -17.30 9.29 6.64
CA LEU A 106 -15.84 9.35 6.52
C LEU A 106 -15.16 8.24 7.34
N GLN A 107 -15.69 7.97 8.55
CA GLN A 107 -15.18 6.89 9.39
C GLN A 107 -15.41 5.50 8.76
N LEU A 108 -16.54 5.29 8.09
CA LEU A 108 -16.80 4.04 7.36
C LEU A 108 -15.79 3.84 6.20
N ILE A 109 -15.52 4.90 5.43
CA ILE A 109 -14.51 4.86 4.36
C ILE A 109 -13.12 4.57 4.95
N ALA A 110 -12.75 5.26 6.04
CA ALA A 110 -11.46 5.09 6.69
C ALA A 110 -11.26 3.67 7.24
N THR A 111 -12.31 3.11 7.85
CA THR A 111 -12.29 1.72 8.34
C THR A 111 -12.13 0.74 7.17
N ALA A 112 -12.85 0.96 6.06
CA ALA A 112 -12.75 0.12 4.87
C ALA A 112 -11.41 0.28 4.12
N ALA A 113 -10.70 1.38 4.34
CA ALA A 113 -9.38 1.63 3.77
C ALA A 113 -8.30 0.77 4.43
N ASP A 114 -8.51 0.31 5.66
CA ASP A 114 -7.65 -0.65 6.37
C ASP A 114 -6.17 -0.22 6.39
N GLY A 115 -5.92 1.02 6.85
CA GLY A 115 -4.59 1.59 6.98
C GLY A 115 -3.95 2.14 5.69
N ASP A 116 -4.64 2.08 4.55
CA ASP A 116 -4.17 2.59 3.26
C ASP A 116 -4.92 3.87 2.85
N VAL A 117 -4.23 5.02 2.94
CA VAL A 117 -4.79 6.34 2.57
C VAL A 117 -5.17 6.39 1.09
N ARG A 118 -4.38 5.79 0.18
CA ARG A 118 -4.68 5.76 -1.26
C ARG A 118 -6.00 5.04 -1.52
N ARG A 119 -6.20 3.91 -0.83
CA ARG A 119 -7.45 3.17 -0.87
C ARG A 119 -8.62 4.01 -0.36
N GLY A 120 -8.44 4.71 0.77
CA GLY A 120 -9.44 5.62 1.31
C GLY A 120 -9.84 6.72 0.32
N LEU A 121 -8.87 7.38 -0.30
CA LEU A 121 -9.09 8.40 -1.32
C LEU A 121 -9.83 7.84 -2.54
N THR A 122 -9.45 6.66 -3.03
CA THR A 122 -10.14 6.01 -4.15
C THR A 122 -11.60 5.69 -3.83
N LEU A 123 -11.89 5.21 -2.59
CA LEU A 123 -13.26 4.97 -2.15
C LEU A 123 -14.07 6.25 -2.10
N LEU A 124 -13.46 7.35 -1.62
CA LEU A 124 -14.08 8.65 -1.59
C LEU A 124 -14.38 9.17 -3.01
N GLU A 125 -13.44 9.07 -3.95
CA GLU A 125 -13.63 9.47 -5.35
C GLU A 125 -14.82 8.74 -5.99
N ILE A 126 -14.92 7.43 -5.81
CA ILE A 126 -16.04 6.64 -6.33
C ILE A 126 -17.37 7.07 -5.69
N ALA A 127 -17.37 7.33 -4.37
CA ALA A 127 -18.57 7.79 -3.68
C ALA A 127 -19.02 9.18 -4.18
N VAL A 128 -18.07 10.06 -4.48
CA VAL A 128 -18.32 11.38 -5.06
C VAL A 128 -18.89 11.29 -6.47
N GLU A 129 -18.36 10.41 -7.30
CA GLU A 129 -18.88 10.17 -8.66
C GLU A 129 -20.34 9.69 -8.63
N LEU A 130 -20.66 8.78 -7.70
CA LEU A 130 -22.03 8.28 -7.53
C LEU A 130 -22.99 9.32 -6.94
N ALA A 131 -22.51 10.22 -6.10
CA ALA A 131 -23.32 11.31 -5.52
C ALA A 131 -23.61 12.41 -6.54
N GLY A 132 -22.73 12.65 -7.51
CA GLY A 132 -22.83 13.75 -8.47
C GLY A 132 -22.44 15.10 -7.88
N GLU A 133 -22.46 16.16 -8.71
CA GLU A 133 -22.14 17.52 -8.29
C GLU A 133 -23.17 18.07 -7.30
N GLY A 134 -22.70 18.68 -6.21
CA GLY A 134 -23.56 19.19 -5.14
C GLY A 134 -24.30 18.11 -4.36
N GLY A 135 -24.00 16.84 -4.60
CA GLY A 135 -24.68 15.72 -4.00
C GLY A 135 -24.25 15.40 -2.57
N ALA A 136 -25.11 14.67 -1.87
CA ALA A 136 -24.82 14.14 -0.55
C ALA A 136 -24.32 12.69 -0.67
N ILE A 137 -23.17 12.39 -0.06
CA ILE A 137 -22.68 11.03 0.08
C ILE A 137 -23.49 10.35 1.18
N THR A 138 -24.43 9.49 0.78
CA THR A 138 -25.34 8.77 1.69
C THR A 138 -24.80 7.39 2.07
N ASN A 139 -25.37 6.79 3.12
CA ASN A 139 -25.05 5.39 3.47
C ASN A 139 -25.34 4.40 2.33
N GLY A 140 -26.41 4.63 1.55
CA GLY A 140 -26.72 3.78 0.40
C GLY A 140 -25.67 3.83 -0.70
N ILE A 141 -25.06 5.01 -0.94
CA ILE A 141 -23.90 5.13 -1.85
C ILE A 141 -22.71 4.36 -1.29
N LEU A 142 -22.40 4.52 0.02
CA LEU A 142 -21.30 3.81 0.64
C LEU A 142 -21.49 2.29 0.64
N GLU A 143 -22.70 1.81 0.87
CA GLU A 143 -23.01 0.39 0.75
C GLU A 143 -22.69 -0.15 -0.64
N GLN A 144 -23.01 0.59 -1.70
CA GLN A 144 -22.66 0.21 -3.07
C GLN A 144 -21.15 0.19 -3.28
N VAL A 145 -20.45 1.27 -2.85
CA VAL A 145 -18.99 1.39 -2.99
C VAL A 145 -18.26 0.29 -2.22
N LEU A 146 -18.73 -0.06 -1.04
CA LEU A 146 -18.09 -1.03 -0.16
C LEU A 146 -18.46 -2.48 -0.52
N ALA A 147 -19.69 -2.76 -0.96
CA ALA A 147 -20.14 -4.10 -1.34
C ALA A 147 -19.35 -4.69 -2.51
N ASP A 148 -18.94 -3.84 -3.46
CA ASP A 148 -18.19 -4.28 -4.64
C ASP A 148 -16.74 -4.70 -4.31
N ARG A 149 -16.26 -4.38 -3.09
CA ARG A 149 -14.88 -4.61 -2.65
C ARG A 149 -14.68 -5.65 -1.56
N THR A 150 -15.70 -6.03 -0.83
CA THR A 150 -15.63 -7.17 0.10
C THR A 150 -15.32 -8.49 -0.62
N ARG A 151 -15.48 -8.51 -1.95
CA ARG A 151 -15.19 -9.66 -2.81
C ARG A 151 -13.82 -9.62 -3.52
N ARG A 152 -13.05 -8.55 -3.39
CA ARG A 152 -11.71 -8.48 -4.03
C ARG A 152 -10.65 -9.02 -3.09
N PHE A 153 -10.29 -10.25 -3.36
CA PHE A 153 -9.14 -10.91 -2.78
C PHE A 153 -7.85 -10.21 -3.26
N ASP A 154 -6.98 -9.83 -2.32
CA ASP A 154 -5.69 -9.24 -2.65
C ASP A 154 -4.76 -10.33 -3.19
N LYS A 155 -4.72 -10.46 -4.54
CA LYS A 155 -3.87 -11.42 -5.24
C LYS A 155 -2.39 -11.05 -5.02
N GLY A 156 -1.74 -11.74 -4.08
CA GLY A 156 -0.30 -11.58 -3.84
C GLY A 156 0.06 -10.67 -2.67
N GLY A 157 -0.90 -10.14 -1.90
CA GLY A 157 -0.67 -9.42 -0.67
C GLY A 157 -0.37 -10.32 0.52
N GLU A 158 0.05 -9.73 1.64
CA GLU A 158 0.38 -10.43 2.89
C GLU A 158 -0.78 -11.31 3.39
N GLN A 159 -2.02 -10.81 3.24
CA GLN A 159 -3.23 -11.55 3.61
C GLN A 159 -3.44 -12.84 2.79
N PHE A 160 -3.02 -12.87 1.52
CA PHE A 160 -3.08 -14.09 0.71
C PHE A 160 -2.17 -15.16 1.29
N TYR A 161 -0.92 -14.81 1.58
CA TYR A 161 0.06 -15.75 2.13
C TYR A 161 -0.33 -16.23 3.52
N ASP A 162 -0.92 -15.37 4.34
CA ASP A 162 -1.42 -15.74 5.67
C ASP A 162 -2.59 -16.72 5.58
N GLN A 163 -3.55 -16.47 4.68
CA GLN A 163 -4.72 -17.32 4.51
C GLN A 163 -4.36 -18.68 3.90
N ILE A 164 -3.50 -18.72 2.87
CA ILE A 164 -3.04 -19.99 2.30
C ILE A 164 -2.18 -20.78 3.30
N SER A 165 -1.38 -20.09 4.10
CA SER A 165 -0.62 -20.70 5.19
C SER A 165 -1.54 -21.29 6.25
N ALA A 166 -2.61 -20.57 6.62
CA ALA A 166 -3.62 -21.05 7.56
C ALA A 166 -4.38 -22.27 7.00
N LEU A 167 -4.77 -22.25 5.72
CA LEU A 167 -5.38 -23.39 5.03
C LEU A 167 -4.45 -24.61 5.06
N HIS A 168 -3.21 -24.48 4.63
CA HIS A 168 -2.24 -25.57 4.63
C HIS A 168 -1.95 -26.13 6.03
N LYS A 169 -1.86 -25.26 7.05
CA LYS A 169 -1.70 -25.69 8.45
C LYS A 169 -2.92 -26.45 8.95
N SER A 170 -4.13 -26.01 8.59
CA SER A 170 -5.37 -26.70 8.95
C SER A 170 -5.46 -28.09 8.33
N VAL A 171 -5.07 -28.23 7.05
CA VAL A 171 -5.00 -29.53 6.38
C VAL A 171 -3.96 -30.44 7.04
N ARG A 172 -2.75 -29.93 7.33
CA ARG A 172 -1.68 -30.72 7.99
C ARG A 172 -2.05 -31.15 9.40
N SER A 173 -2.82 -30.34 10.11
CA SER A 173 -3.32 -30.68 11.46
C SER A 173 -4.54 -31.58 11.46
N SER A 174 -5.01 -32.02 10.27
CA SER A 174 -6.21 -32.83 10.08
C SER A 174 -7.47 -32.20 10.72
N ASN A 175 -7.59 -30.86 10.63
CA ASN A 175 -8.74 -30.11 11.09
C ASN A 175 -9.64 -29.73 9.90
N PRO A 176 -10.69 -30.54 9.56
CA PRO A 176 -11.49 -30.31 8.37
C PRO A 176 -12.32 -29.04 8.46
N ASP A 177 -12.82 -28.66 9.63
CA ASP A 177 -13.66 -27.47 9.81
C ASP A 177 -12.85 -26.20 9.55
N ALA A 178 -11.63 -26.10 10.10
CA ALA A 178 -10.73 -24.99 9.85
C ALA A 178 -10.26 -24.94 8.38
N ALA A 179 -10.01 -26.11 7.77
CA ALA A 179 -9.63 -26.17 6.35
C ALA A 179 -10.76 -25.68 5.45
N LEU A 180 -12.00 -26.13 5.68
CA LEU A 180 -13.17 -25.66 4.93
C LEU A 180 -13.44 -24.18 5.15
N TYR A 181 -13.26 -23.67 6.36
CA TYR A 181 -13.40 -22.23 6.65
C TYR A 181 -12.43 -21.39 5.82
N TRP A 182 -11.13 -21.72 5.86
CA TRP A 182 -10.13 -20.96 5.12
C TRP A 182 -10.30 -21.09 3.61
N LEU A 183 -10.66 -22.30 3.12
CA LEU A 183 -10.95 -22.53 1.71
C LEU A 183 -12.13 -21.66 1.24
N ALA A 184 -13.24 -21.72 1.96
CA ALA A 184 -14.44 -20.95 1.62
C ALA A 184 -14.16 -19.45 1.64
N ARG A 185 -13.42 -18.96 2.65
CA ARG A 185 -13.02 -17.56 2.77
C ARG A 185 -12.14 -17.10 1.61
N MET A 186 -11.18 -17.93 1.17
CA MET A 186 -10.31 -17.61 0.04
C MET A 186 -11.09 -17.58 -1.28
N LEU A 187 -11.99 -18.54 -1.50
CA LEU A 187 -12.84 -18.57 -2.70
C LEU A 187 -13.82 -17.41 -2.75
N ASP A 188 -14.48 -17.08 -1.62
CA ASP A 188 -15.37 -15.93 -1.51
C ASP A 188 -14.64 -14.60 -1.76
N GLY A 189 -13.40 -14.52 -1.31
CA GLY A 189 -12.49 -13.41 -1.61
C GLY A 189 -12.01 -13.31 -3.07
N GLY A 190 -12.35 -14.28 -3.92
CA GLY A 190 -11.99 -14.30 -5.35
C GLY A 190 -10.62 -14.92 -5.66
N CYS A 191 -10.08 -15.75 -4.76
CA CYS A 191 -8.90 -16.55 -5.05
C CYS A 191 -9.17 -17.50 -6.21
N ASP A 192 -8.23 -17.58 -7.16
CA ASP A 192 -8.31 -18.54 -8.25
C ASP A 192 -8.11 -19.97 -7.68
N PRO A 193 -9.08 -20.89 -7.86
CA PRO A 193 -8.99 -22.26 -7.34
C PRO A 193 -7.73 -23.02 -7.79
N LEU A 194 -7.11 -22.62 -8.89
CA LEU A 194 -5.89 -23.24 -9.39
C LEU A 194 -4.64 -22.97 -8.51
N TYR A 195 -4.75 -22.00 -7.59
CA TYR A 195 -3.68 -21.67 -6.63
C TYR A 195 -3.86 -22.30 -5.25
N LEU A 196 -4.93 -23.05 -5.03
CA LEU A 196 -5.29 -23.74 -3.78
C LEU A 196 -4.95 -25.22 -3.87
#